data_93681fdc41c749e89b7b9eee51b1898b
#
_entry.id   93681fdc41c749e89b7b9eee51b1898b
#
_cell.length_a   1.000
_cell.length_b   1.000
_cell.length_c   1.000
_cell.angle_alpha   90.00
_cell.angle_beta   90.00
_cell.angle_gamma   90.00
#
_symmetry.space_group_name_H-M   'P 1'
#
loop_
_entity.id
_entity.type
_entity.pdbx_description
1 polymer ?
#
loop_
_entity_poly.entity_id
_entity_poly.type
_entity_poly.pdbx_seq_one_letter_code
_entity_poly.pdbx_strand_id
1 'polypeptide(L)'
;MVDAISPSRSPSVPPPPSSQPPSSRSVDRSRRLARAFKAIILGATALVLAGLLAGTAPGRYASAWTYGKVRRGIASLTGSGDDRAWVDEEWRRRRLFDMDQARVKLRAAYDGYDGKLQALVRAAGLDPDHALLRWGNFDKALLLPATVFEPDDSGRSYRFRPNFRSIWVRNLKSRGGVLAYFPIPDTPVVLKLAEDAGASIVRESIQTTNSWGLRGGEPDGSAELRGIVLGDSYMQGLFVADDQTPSECLERVLADRFGSTVDVLNTGHLGYSPEQEYFTLLEYADRFPPKFVILSLFANDFGDLFEVLEGWADWEENRHWIGKIAEFCAGRNVPLLIVPAPWVNHVEGPRRTAHYPGRIPDIVPESAVYFDPMEDFVEAQDREVEARRARGEPTTPSPLFNGKLGDGHFSPLGCRVWAESVGRRLARILERDAARARP
;
A
#
# COMPACT_ATOMS: atom_id res chain seq x y z
N MET A 1 -77.06 -57.98 8.44
CA MET A 1 -75.67 -58.32 8.22
C MET A 1 -74.90 -57.05 8.45
N VAL A 2 -74.32 -56.93 9.62
CA VAL A 2 -73.55 -55.75 10.03
C VAL A 2 -72.18 -56.29 10.43
N ASP A 3 -71.13 -55.99 9.64
CA ASP A 3 -69.78 -56.43 9.89
C ASP A 3 -69.11 -55.46 10.82
N ALA A 4 -68.49 -56.00 11.82
CA ALA A 4 -67.79 -55.28 12.89
C ALA A 4 -66.43 -54.78 12.45
N ILE A 5 -66.16 -53.47 12.66
CA ILE A 5 -64.88 -52.87 12.43
C ILE A 5 -64.06 -52.97 13.71
N SER A 6 -62.90 -53.64 13.63
CA SER A 6 -61.88 -53.71 14.70
C SER A 6 -61.10 -52.43 14.80
N PRO A 7 -60.68 -51.90 16.00
CA PRO A 7 -59.90 -50.71 16.15
C PRO A 7 -58.40 -50.97 15.88
N SER A 8 -57.79 -50.10 15.05
CA SER A 8 -56.38 -50.09 14.76
C SER A 8 -55.58 -49.66 15.97
N ARG A 9 -54.49 -50.38 16.29
CA ARG A 9 -53.49 -50.06 17.31
C ARG A 9 -52.64 -48.86 16.81
N SER A 10 -52.55 -47.79 17.61
CA SER A 10 -51.59 -46.68 17.43
C SER A 10 -50.18 -47.16 17.68
N PRO A 11 -49.19 -46.68 16.91
CA PRO A 11 -47.78 -47.01 17.16
C PRO A 11 -47.25 -46.26 18.41
N SER A 12 -46.57 -46.99 19.25
CA SER A 12 -45.89 -46.44 20.47
C SER A 12 -44.70 -45.58 20.07
N VAL A 13 -44.71 -44.35 20.53
CA VAL A 13 -43.58 -43.38 20.44
C VAL A 13 -42.47 -43.84 21.39
N PRO A 14 -41.22 -43.97 20.94
CA PRO A 14 -40.12 -44.29 21.83
C PRO A 14 -39.83 -43.11 22.79
N PRO A 15 -39.36 -43.37 24.02
CA PRO A 15 -39.04 -42.31 24.98
C PRO A 15 -37.82 -41.49 24.50
N PRO A 16 -37.75 -40.18 24.84
CA PRO A 16 -36.64 -39.34 24.47
C PRO A 16 -35.34 -39.82 25.17
N PRO A 17 -34.18 -39.69 24.52
CA PRO A 17 -32.92 -40.11 25.11
C PRO A 17 -32.65 -39.30 26.38
N SER A 18 -32.28 -39.99 27.46
CA SER A 18 -31.91 -39.41 28.74
C SER A 18 -30.67 -38.55 28.58
N SER A 19 -30.79 -37.23 28.79
CA SER A 19 -29.68 -36.31 28.85
C SER A 19 -28.83 -36.62 30.10
N GLN A 20 -27.70 -37.29 29.91
CA GLN A 20 -26.71 -37.42 30.98
C GLN A 20 -26.15 -36.02 31.32
N PRO A 21 -26.05 -35.64 32.60
CA PRO A 21 -25.44 -34.38 32.97
C PRO A 21 -23.96 -34.39 32.56
N PRO A 22 -23.40 -33.22 32.08
CA PRO A 22 -22.00 -33.16 31.67
C PRO A 22 -21.09 -33.54 32.83
N SER A 23 -20.07 -34.36 32.55
CA SER A 23 -19.14 -34.85 33.56
C SER A 23 -18.49 -33.70 34.31
N SER A 24 -18.28 -33.78 35.61
CA SER A 24 -17.69 -32.75 36.48
C SER A 24 -16.34 -32.27 35.97
N ARG A 25 -15.59 -33.06 35.22
CA ARG A 25 -14.32 -32.69 34.57
C ARG A 25 -14.47 -31.68 33.42
N SER A 26 -15.57 -31.74 32.66
CA SER A 26 -15.82 -30.82 31.55
C SER A 26 -16.20 -29.43 32.06
N VAL A 27 -16.97 -29.36 33.14
CA VAL A 27 -17.38 -28.09 33.80
C VAL A 27 -16.17 -27.39 34.43
N ASP A 28 -15.27 -28.15 35.05
CA ASP A 28 -14.07 -27.59 35.71
C ASP A 28 -13.08 -27.04 34.65
N ARG A 29 -12.91 -27.72 33.53
CA ARG A 29 -12.08 -27.27 32.41
C ARG A 29 -12.62 -25.97 31.78
N SER A 30 -13.91 -25.87 31.59
CA SER A 30 -14.57 -24.64 31.07
C SER A 30 -14.42 -23.46 32.05
N ARG A 31 -14.54 -23.70 33.34
CA ARG A 31 -14.33 -22.65 34.38
C ARG A 31 -12.87 -22.18 34.46
N ARG A 32 -11.89 -23.09 34.32
CA ARG A 32 -10.46 -22.71 34.26
C ARG A 32 -10.13 -21.92 33.03
N LEU A 33 -10.65 -22.31 31.85
CA LEU A 33 -10.49 -21.56 30.61
C LEU A 33 -11.13 -20.16 30.70
N ALA A 34 -12.33 -20.04 31.26
CA ALA A 34 -12.98 -18.75 31.44
C ALA A 34 -12.23 -17.82 32.41
N ARG A 35 -11.62 -18.38 33.48
CA ARG A 35 -10.78 -17.58 34.39
C ARG A 35 -9.49 -17.13 33.75
N ALA A 36 -8.80 -18.01 32.99
CA ALA A 36 -7.59 -17.67 32.25
C ALA A 36 -7.87 -16.60 31.21
N PHE A 37 -8.98 -16.72 30.48
CA PHE A 37 -9.41 -15.72 29.51
C PHE A 37 -9.72 -14.35 30.14
N LYS A 38 -10.43 -14.34 31.29
CA LYS A 38 -10.69 -13.11 32.05
C LYS A 38 -9.43 -12.44 32.54
N ALA A 39 -8.43 -13.20 32.99
CA ALA A 39 -7.14 -12.68 33.42
C ALA A 39 -6.33 -12.10 32.26
N ILE A 40 -6.36 -12.74 31.08
CA ILE A 40 -5.71 -12.24 29.87
C ILE A 40 -6.34 -10.92 29.41
N ILE A 41 -7.68 -10.83 29.37
CA ILE A 41 -8.39 -9.59 28.99
C ILE A 41 -8.07 -8.47 29.98
N LEU A 42 -8.12 -8.72 31.30
CA LEU A 42 -7.79 -7.72 32.30
C LEU A 42 -6.34 -7.25 32.21
N GLY A 43 -5.41 -8.15 31.98
CA GLY A 43 -3.99 -7.82 31.78
C GLY A 43 -3.77 -6.99 30.50
N ALA A 44 -4.40 -7.38 29.41
CA ALA A 44 -4.34 -6.66 28.13
C ALA A 44 -4.96 -5.25 28.25
N THR A 45 -6.13 -5.12 28.89
CA THR A 45 -6.78 -3.83 29.14
C THR A 45 -5.94 -2.91 30.01
N ALA A 46 -5.29 -3.46 31.06
CA ALA A 46 -4.39 -2.69 31.94
C ALA A 46 -3.14 -2.19 31.18
N LEU A 47 -2.56 -3.00 30.28
CA LEU A 47 -1.43 -2.60 29.42
C LEU A 47 -1.83 -1.53 28.42
N VAL A 48 -3.02 -1.64 27.80
CA VAL A 48 -3.55 -0.63 26.87
C VAL A 48 -3.79 0.69 27.61
N LEU A 49 -4.41 0.66 28.80
CA LEU A 49 -4.62 1.85 29.62
C LEU A 49 -3.32 2.49 30.08
N ALA A 50 -2.33 1.69 30.48
CA ALA A 50 -1.01 2.19 30.86
C ALA A 50 -0.27 2.82 29.65
N GLY A 51 -0.40 2.25 28.46
CA GLY A 51 0.15 2.78 27.21
C GLY A 51 -0.52 4.10 26.78
N LEU A 52 -1.84 4.18 26.89
CA LEU A 52 -2.62 5.40 26.61
C LEU A 52 -2.27 6.54 27.57
N LEU A 53 -2.11 6.24 28.86
CA LEU A 53 -1.75 7.21 29.89
C LEU A 53 -0.29 7.69 29.78
N ALA A 54 0.61 6.85 29.26
CA ALA A 54 2.01 7.22 29.12
C ALA A 54 2.29 8.19 27.95
N GLY A 55 1.34 8.37 26.99
CA GLY A 55 1.47 9.30 25.85
C GLY A 55 2.66 9.06 24.93
N THR A 56 3.42 7.98 25.15
CA THR A 56 4.69 7.67 24.48
C THR A 56 4.46 6.79 23.23
N ALA A 57 5.34 6.94 22.22
CA ALA A 57 5.31 6.07 21.05
C ALA A 57 5.32 4.57 21.42
N PRO A 58 6.16 4.07 22.32
CA PRO A 58 6.14 2.67 22.76
C PRO A 58 4.79 2.22 23.33
N GLY A 59 4.06 3.10 24.01
CA GLY A 59 2.73 2.78 24.57
C GLY A 59 1.67 2.58 23.50
N ARG A 60 1.72 3.36 22.43
CA ARG A 60 0.83 3.20 21.27
C ARG A 60 1.11 1.90 20.53
N TYR A 61 2.39 1.55 20.34
CA TYR A 61 2.81 0.30 19.72
C TYR A 61 2.43 -0.92 20.56
N ALA A 62 2.64 -0.88 21.88
CA ALA A 62 2.22 -1.95 22.77
C ALA A 62 0.71 -2.17 22.77
N SER A 63 -0.10 -1.10 22.60
CA SER A 63 -1.55 -1.23 22.49
C SER A 63 -1.99 -1.86 21.18
N ALA A 64 -1.40 -1.47 20.05
CA ALA A 64 -1.69 -2.06 18.74
C ALA A 64 -1.28 -3.54 18.67
N TRP A 65 -0.10 -3.88 19.18
CA TRP A 65 0.39 -5.26 19.25
C TRP A 65 -0.49 -6.16 20.14
N THR A 66 -0.86 -5.66 21.32
CA THR A 66 -1.72 -6.40 22.26
C THR A 66 -3.11 -6.62 21.64
N TYR A 67 -3.64 -5.62 20.97
CA TYR A 67 -4.91 -5.70 20.25
C TYR A 67 -4.86 -6.72 19.12
N GLY A 68 -3.83 -6.70 18.28
CA GLY A 68 -3.64 -7.68 17.20
C GLY A 68 -3.51 -9.13 17.72
N LYS A 69 -2.83 -9.36 18.85
CA LYS A 69 -2.74 -10.70 19.45
C LYS A 69 -4.03 -11.17 20.10
N VAL A 70 -4.75 -10.28 20.79
CA VAL A 70 -6.08 -10.58 21.37
C VAL A 70 -7.08 -10.89 20.24
N ARG A 71 -7.06 -10.14 19.17
CA ARG A 71 -7.88 -10.37 17.95
C ARG A 71 -7.64 -11.77 17.36
N ARG A 72 -6.37 -12.15 17.11
CA ARG A 72 -6.02 -13.49 16.61
C ARG A 72 -6.45 -14.61 17.55
N GLY A 73 -6.33 -14.39 18.84
CA GLY A 73 -6.77 -15.36 19.87
C GLY A 73 -8.30 -15.53 19.89
N ILE A 74 -9.06 -14.47 19.69
CA ILE A 74 -10.53 -14.51 19.63
C ILE A 74 -10.99 -15.19 18.35
N ALA A 75 -10.47 -14.81 17.19
CA ALA A 75 -10.81 -15.40 15.89
C ALA A 75 -10.52 -16.91 15.84
N SER A 76 -9.42 -17.36 16.46
CA SER A 76 -9.08 -18.79 16.52
C SER A 76 -9.96 -19.59 17.50
N LEU A 77 -10.60 -18.93 18.47
CA LEU A 77 -11.43 -19.58 19.50
C LEU A 77 -12.91 -19.62 19.12
N THR A 78 -13.39 -18.69 18.32
CA THR A 78 -14.83 -18.56 18.00
C THR A 78 -15.25 -19.31 16.74
N GLY A 79 -14.35 -19.54 15.78
CA GLY A 79 -14.61 -20.35 14.58
C GLY A 79 -15.78 -19.86 13.72
N SER A 80 -16.29 -18.65 13.96
CA SER A 80 -17.49 -18.14 13.31
C SER A 80 -17.17 -17.18 12.18
N GLY A 81 -17.77 -17.40 11.01
CA GLY A 81 -17.64 -16.55 9.83
C GLY A 81 -18.29 -15.15 9.95
N ASP A 82 -18.99 -14.88 11.06
CA ASP A 82 -19.64 -13.58 11.34
C ASP A 82 -18.70 -12.54 11.94
N ASP A 83 -17.49 -12.93 12.34
CA ASP A 83 -16.50 -12.02 12.96
C ASP A 83 -15.96 -10.97 11.97
N ARG A 84 -16.06 -11.19 10.65
CA ARG A 84 -15.65 -10.22 9.64
C ARG A 84 -16.47 -8.93 9.72
N ALA A 85 -17.79 -9.02 9.81
CA ALA A 85 -18.66 -7.83 9.84
C ALA A 85 -18.39 -6.95 11.07
N TRP A 86 -18.11 -7.55 12.23
CA TRP A 86 -17.77 -6.80 13.45
C TRP A 86 -16.38 -6.18 13.36
N VAL A 87 -15.41 -6.91 12.82
CA VAL A 87 -14.05 -6.42 12.58
C VAL A 87 -14.09 -5.22 11.61
N ASP A 88 -14.85 -5.32 10.51
CA ASP A 88 -15.00 -4.25 9.53
C ASP A 88 -15.64 -3.00 10.13
N GLU A 89 -16.62 -3.15 11.03
CA GLU A 89 -17.26 -2.01 11.71
C GLU A 89 -16.32 -1.34 12.72
N GLU A 90 -15.53 -2.11 13.48
CA GLU A 90 -14.54 -1.54 14.41
C GLU A 90 -13.40 -0.85 13.68
N TRP A 91 -12.92 -1.41 12.57
CA TRP A 91 -11.98 -0.78 11.67
C TRP A 91 -12.54 0.53 11.08
N ARG A 92 -13.79 0.54 10.66
CA ARG A 92 -14.46 1.74 10.15
C ARG A 92 -14.50 2.84 11.21
N ARG A 93 -14.85 2.52 12.46
CA ARG A 93 -14.88 3.48 13.58
C ARG A 93 -13.49 4.04 13.87
N ARG A 94 -12.46 3.19 13.87
CA ARG A 94 -11.09 3.62 14.06
C ARG A 94 -10.63 4.53 12.94
N ARG A 95 -10.89 4.18 11.70
CA ARG A 95 -10.60 5.00 10.51
C ARG A 95 -11.23 6.40 10.63
N LEU A 96 -12.49 6.48 11.02
CA LEU A 96 -13.17 7.75 11.23
C LEU A 96 -12.55 8.58 12.35
N PHE A 97 -12.20 7.95 13.46
CA PHE A 97 -11.55 8.63 14.59
C PHE A 97 -10.17 9.18 14.19
N ASP A 98 -9.37 8.41 13.46
CA ASP A 98 -8.05 8.84 13.01
C ASP A 98 -8.13 9.99 11.99
N MET A 99 -9.14 9.99 11.12
CA MET A 99 -9.41 11.12 10.21
C MET A 99 -9.79 12.40 10.97
N ASP A 100 -10.61 12.29 12.01
CA ASP A 100 -10.95 13.45 12.84
C ASP A 100 -9.73 13.99 13.58
N GLN A 101 -8.89 13.13 14.12
CA GLN A 101 -7.62 13.54 14.73
C GLN A 101 -6.66 14.20 13.71
N ALA A 102 -6.62 13.69 12.48
CA ALA A 102 -5.84 14.29 11.40
C ALA A 102 -6.34 15.70 11.05
N ARG A 103 -7.67 15.92 11.01
CA ARG A 103 -8.27 17.26 10.83
C ARG A 103 -7.87 18.23 11.94
N VAL A 104 -7.96 17.79 13.19
CA VAL A 104 -7.57 18.61 14.35
C VAL A 104 -6.12 19.04 14.24
N LYS A 105 -5.21 18.10 13.91
CA LYS A 105 -3.79 18.38 13.71
C LYS A 105 -3.54 19.32 12.54
N LEU A 106 -4.26 19.14 11.43
CA LEU A 106 -4.17 20.01 10.27
C LEU A 106 -4.60 21.44 10.64
N ARG A 107 -5.75 21.59 11.33
CA ARG A 107 -6.22 22.91 11.79
C ARG A 107 -5.18 23.60 12.66
N ALA A 108 -4.64 22.91 13.66
CA ALA A 108 -3.61 23.48 14.54
C ALA A 108 -2.35 23.89 13.79
N ALA A 109 -1.91 23.08 12.81
CA ALA A 109 -0.75 23.40 11.98
C ALA A 109 -1.02 24.62 11.08
N TYR A 110 -2.19 24.64 10.42
CA TYR A 110 -2.60 25.74 9.54
C TYR A 110 -2.74 27.07 10.27
N ASP A 111 -3.38 27.08 11.44
CA ASP A 111 -3.56 28.28 12.27
C ASP A 111 -2.22 28.85 12.77
N GLY A 112 -1.20 28.00 12.91
CA GLY A 112 0.18 28.40 13.27
C GLY A 112 1.02 28.97 12.12
N TYR A 113 0.54 28.94 10.87
CA TYR A 113 1.27 29.46 9.72
C TYR A 113 1.03 30.96 9.52
N ASP A 114 2.05 31.66 8.99
CA ASP A 114 1.87 33.04 8.54
C ASP A 114 0.95 33.11 7.30
N GLY A 115 0.42 34.32 7.02
CA GLY A 115 -0.57 34.50 5.95
C GLY A 115 -0.10 34.09 4.55
N LYS A 116 1.23 34.14 4.27
CA LYS A 116 1.78 33.70 2.98
C LYS A 116 1.74 32.18 2.83
N LEU A 117 2.14 31.47 3.88
CA LEU A 117 2.09 30.01 3.89
C LEU A 117 0.65 29.50 3.92
N GLN A 118 -0.25 30.18 4.64
CA GLN A 118 -1.71 29.87 4.60
C GLN A 118 -2.27 30.05 3.19
N ALA A 119 -1.88 31.11 2.46
CA ALA A 119 -2.31 31.31 1.07
C ALA A 119 -1.81 30.20 0.14
N LEU A 120 -0.56 29.76 0.27
CA LEU A 120 0.00 28.63 -0.48
C LEU A 120 -0.74 27.33 -0.16
N VAL A 121 -0.93 26.99 1.11
CA VAL A 121 -1.61 25.79 1.58
C VAL A 121 -3.05 25.74 1.07
N ARG A 122 -3.75 26.88 1.07
CA ARG A 122 -5.08 27.02 0.49
C ARG A 122 -5.09 26.82 -1.01
N ALA A 123 -4.14 27.43 -1.72
CA ALA A 123 -4.01 27.29 -3.17
C ALA A 123 -3.70 25.84 -3.59
N ALA A 124 -3.07 25.07 -2.71
CA ALA A 124 -2.88 23.61 -2.87
C ALA A 124 -4.12 22.78 -2.54
N GLY A 125 -5.16 23.37 -1.95
CA GLY A 125 -6.32 22.64 -1.44
C GLY A 125 -6.00 21.76 -0.22
N LEU A 126 -5.09 22.24 0.63
CA LEU A 126 -4.62 21.56 1.84
C LEU A 126 -5.05 22.29 3.12
N ASP A 127 -5.83 23.36 3.01
CA ASP A 127 -6.39 24.00 4.19
C ASP A 127 -7.49 23.10 4.84
N PRO A 128 -7.80 23.33 6.13
CA PRO A 128 -8.68 22.44 6.89
C PRO A 128 -10.09 22.26 6.31
N ASP A 129 -10.55 23.20 5.47
CA ASP A 129 -11.89 23.16 4.92
C ASP A 129 -11.97 22.47 3.55
N HIS A 130 -10.85 22.37 2.83
CA HIS A 130 -10.78 21.80 1.47
C HIS A 130 -9.96 20.52 1.36
N ALA A 131 -9.01 20.31 2.27
CA ALA A 131 -8.12 19.15 2.21
C ALA A 131 -8.88 17.83 2.14
N LEU A 132 -8.47 16.98 1.20
CA LEU A 132 -9.03 15.66 1.07
C LEU A 132 -8.38 14.73 2.11
N LEU A 133 -9.19 14.28 3.07
CA LEU A 133 -8.78 13.24 4.01
C LEU A 133 -9.28 11.90 3.51
N ARG A 134 -8.37 10.97 3.27
CA ARG A 134 -8.65 9.63 2.77
C ARG A 134 -7.79 8.60 3.46
N TRP A 135 -8.25 7.38 3.35
CA TRP A 135 -7.58 6.23 3.91
C TRP A 135 -6.59 5.66 2.89
N GLY A 136 -5.36 5.43 3.30
CA GLY A 136 -4.31 4.83 2.50
C GLY A 136 -3.65 3.66 3.21
N ASN A 137 -2.52 3.20 2.69
CA ASN A 137 -1.72 2.18 3.33
C ASN A 137 -1.33 2.60 4.77
N PHE A 138 -0.88 1.65 5.60
CA PHE A 138 -0.61 1.78 7.04
C PHE A 138 -1.83 1.98 7.93
N ASP A 139 -3.04 1.77 7.45
CA ASP A 139 -4.21 2.14 8.23
C ASP A 139 -4.12 3.59 8.76
N LYS A 140 -3.64 4.52 7.93
CA LYS A 140 -3.46 5.92 8.28
C LYS A 140 -4.34 6.83 7.44
N ALA A 141 -4.84 7.88 8.09
CA ALA A 141 -5.48 8.96 7.38
C ALA A 141 -4.42 9.76 6.60
N LEU A 142 -4.57 9.78 5.28
CA LEU A 142 -3.76 10.60 4.38
C LEU A 142 -4.41 11.95 4.17
N LEU A 143 -3.58 12.98 4.24
CA LEU A 143 -3.95 14.35 3.90
C LEU A 143 -3.49 14.65 2.48
N LEU A 144 -4.44 14.81 1.58
CA LEU A 144 -4.18 14.96 0.15
C LEU A 144 -4.63 16.35 -0.34
N PRO A 145 -3.83 16.99 -1.22
CA PRO A 145 -4.24 18.23 -1.87
C PRO A 145 -5.46 18.03 -2.76
N ALA A 146 -6.59 18.66 -2.42
CA ALA A 146 -7.82 18.56 -3.20
C ALA A 146 -7.71 19.15 -4.60
N THR A 147 -6.66 19.93 -4.89
CA THR A 147 -6.38 20.43 -6.24
C THR A 147 -5.74 19.36 -7.13
N VAL A 148 -5.08 18.35 -6.56
CA VAL A 148 -4.35 17.29 -7.28
C VAL A 148 -5.12 15.97 -7.25
N PHE A 149 -5.79 15.69 -6.15
CA PHE A 149 -6.54 14.46 -5.94
C PHE A 149 -8.04 14.73 -5.87
N GLU A 150 -8.81 13.71 -6.16
CA GLU A 150 -10.28 13.71 -6.00
C GLU A 150 -10.75 12.43 -5.30
N PRO A 151 -11.93 12.45 -4.65
CA PRO A 151 -12.51 11.25 -4.05
C PRO A 151 -12.79 10.18 -5.09
N ASP A 152 -12.65 8.92 -4.69
CA ASP A 152 -13.00 7.77 -5.49
C ASP A 152 -13.74 6.73 -4.64
N ASP A 153 -14.93 6.36 -5.06
CA ASP A 153 -15.79 5.43 -4.32
C ASP A 153 -15.73 3.99 -4.86
N SER A 154 -14.84 3.74 -5.85
CA SER A 154 -14.65 2.40 -6.46
C SER A 154 -13.86 1.40 -5.60
N GLY A 155 -13.53 1.75 -4.35
CA GLY A 155 -12.66 1.00 -3.45
C GLY A 155 -11.24 1.57 -3.33
N ARG A 156 -10.85 2.51 -4.20
CA ARG A 156 -9.52 3.16 -4.16
C ARG A 156 -9.43 4.32 -3.17
N SER A 157 -10.58 4.82 -2.67
CA SER A 157 -10.66 5.92 -1.73
C SER A 157 -10.35 7.31 -2.36
N TYR A 158 -9.37 7.42 -3.23
CA TYR A 158 -8.97 8.63 -3.95
C TYR A 158 -8.22 8.27 -5.24
N ARG A 159 -8.13 9.25 -6.15
CA ARG A 159 -7.34 9.17 -7.39
C ARG A 159 -6.81 10.55 -7.78
N PHE A 160 -5.87 10.60 -8.71
CA PHE A 160 -5.48 11.87 -9.32
C PHE A 160 -6.61 12.46 -10.17
N ARG A 161 -6.66 13.79 -10.20
CA ARG A 161 -7.48 14.50 -11.19
C ARG A 161 -6.95 14.25 -12.60
N PRO A 162 -7.82 13.99 -13.60
CA PRO A 162 -7.41 13.88 -15.00
C PRO A 162 -6.89 15.20 -15.56
N ASN A 163 -6.01 15.11 -16.57
CA ASN A 163 -5.49 16.27 -17.33
C ASN A 163 -4.93 17.37 -16.40
N PHE A 164 -4.20 16.98 -15.38
CA PHE A 164 -3.70 17.88 -14.37
C PHE A 164 -2.16 17.92 -14.39
N ARG A 165 -1.61 19.12 -14.11
CA ARG A 165 -0.17 19.34 -13.98
C ARG A 165 0.15 19.90 -12.60
N SER A 166 1.07 19.26 -11.91
CA SER A 166 1.53 19.64 -10.58
C SER A 166 3.05 19.62 -10.46
N ILE A 167 3.54 20.27 -9.40
CA ILE A 167 4.94 20.27 -9.01
C ILE A 167 5.03 20.15 -7.49
N TRP A 168 6.05 19.46 -6.99
CA TRP A 168 6.24 19.32 -5.57
C TRP A 168 6.94 20.52 -4.94
N VAL A 169 6.50 20.89 -3.76
CA VAL A 169 7.14 21.90 -2.93
C VAL A 169 7.53 21.32 -1.58
N ARG A 170 8.65 21.83 -1.05
CA ARG A 170 9.11 21.53 0.29
C ARG A 170 8.84 22.72 1.19
N ASN A 171 8.10 22.50 2.27
CA ASN A 171 7.87 23.49 3.30
C ASN A 171 8.98 23.43 4.34
N LEU A 172 9.94 24.34 4.26
CA LEU A 172 11.09 24.40 5.15
C LEU A 172 10.73 24.79 6.60
N LYS A 173 9.53 25.35 6.83
CA LYS A 173 9.04 25.71 8.16
C LYS A 173 8.39 24.53 8.90
N SER A 174 8.04 23.48 8.18
CA SER A 174 7.47 22.25 8.77
C SER A 174 8.59 21.25 9.05
N ARG A 175 9.08 21.22 10.28
CA ARG A 175 10.06 20.20 10.72
C ARG A 175 9.37 18.87 10.93
N GLY A 176 9.31 18.04 9.89
CA GLY A 176 8.71 16.69 9.98
C GLY A 176 7.21 16.66 10.24
N GLY A 177 6.50 17.75 9.94
CA GLY A 177 5.06 17.86 10.12
C GLY A 177 4.27 17.40 8.90
N VAL A 178 2.96 17.36 9.06
CA VAL A 178 1.94 16.90 8.10
C VAL A 178 2.04 17.56 6.71
N LEU A 179 2.68 18.74 6.61
CA LEU A 179 2.83 19.53 5.39
C LEU A 179 4.29 19.79 5.03
N ALA A 180 5.20 18.83 5.25
CA ALA A 180 6.61 18.98 4.92
C ALA A 180 6.86 19.00 3.40
N TYR A 181 6.14 18.15 2.66
CA TYR A 181 6.14 18.06 1.20
C TYR A 181 4.70 17.91 0.71
N PHE A 182 4.35 18.64 -0.33
CA PHE A 182 3.04 18.47 -0.99
C PHE A 182 3.11 18.95 -2.43
N PRO A 183 2.33 18.36 -3.34
CA PRO A 183 2.19 18.86 -4.70
C PRO A 183 1.27 20.08 -4.73
N ILE A 184 1.59 21.01 -5.63
CA ILE A 184 0.79 22.20 -5.93
C ILE A 184 0.50 22.25 -7.44
N PRO A 185 -0.57 22.93 -7.87
CA PRO A 185 -0.78 23.26 -9.28
C PRO A 185 0.45 23.97 -9.86
N ASP A 186 0.96 23.47 -11.01
CA ASP A 186 2.07 24.13 -11.74
C ASP A 186 1.53 25.30 -12.56
N THR A 187 1.19 26.38 -11.86
CA THR A 187 0.70 27.63 -12.46
C THR A 187 1.51 28.82 -11.97
N PRO A 188 1.71 29.87 -12.79
CA PRO A 188 2.50 31.04 -12.38
C PRO A 188 2.04 31.68 -11.05
N VAL A 189 0.72 31.70 -10.80
CA VAL A 189 0.15 32.26 -9.58
C VAL A 189 0.52 31.44 -8.36
N VAL A 190 0.37 30.11 -8.42
CA VAL A 190 0.67 29.23 -7.27
C VAL A 190 2.16 29.10 -7.03
N LEU A 191 2.98 29.08 -8.10
CA LEU A 191 4.44 29.13 -7.98
C LEU A 191 4.92 30.39 -7.29
N LYS A 192 4.32 31.55 -7.62
CA LYS A 192 4.62 32.80 -6.94
C LYS A 192 4.25 32.77 -5.46
N LEU A 193 3.11 32.17 -5.10
CA LEU A 193 2.74 31.98 -3.69
C LEU A 193 3.75 31.08 -2.96
N ALA A 194 4.28 30.03 -3.61
CA ALA A 194 5.29 29.17 -3.04
C ALA A 194 6.61 29.95 -2.76
N GLU A 195 7.06 30.76 -3.70
CA GLU A 195 8.23 31.61 -3.53
C GLU A 195 8.02 32.62 -2.40
N ASP A 196 6.87 33.32 -2.36
CA ASP A 196 6.54 34.31 -1.34
C ASP A 196 6.42 33.70 0.07
N ALA A 197 6.00 32.45 0.16
CA ALA A 197 5.96 31.68 1.41
C ALA A 197 7.33 31.14 1.84
N GLY A 198 8.36 31.25 0.97
CA GLY A 198 9.70 30.69 1.20
C GLY A 198 9.73 29.16 1.12
N ALA A 199 8.78 28.55 0.39
CA ALA A 199 8.81 27.13 0.09
C ALA A 199 9.84 26.85 -1.03
N SER A 200 10.52 25.72 -0.94
CA SER A 200 11.44 25.26 -1.98
C SER A 200 10.67 24.47 -3.05
N ILE A 201 10.72 24.94 -4.29
CA ILE A 201 10.11 24.27 -5.44
C ILE A 201 11.06 23.20 -5.96
N VAL A 202 10.60 21.96 -6.03
CA VAL A 202 11.37 20.82 -6.58
C VAL A 202 11.13 20.77 -8.09
N ARG A 203 11.91 21.54 -8.84
CA ARG A 203 11.66 21.77 -10.29
C ARG A 203 11.76 20.52 -11.14
N GLU A 204 12.47 19.50 -10.68
CA GLU A 204 12.63 18.22 -11.33
C GLU A 204 11.42 17.29 -11.15
N SER A 205 10.46 17.68 -10.31
CA SER A 205 9.30 16.84 -9.93
C SER A 205 8.01 17.25 -10.62
N ILE A 206 8.09 17.76 -11.86
CA ILE A 206 6.88 18.04 -12.64
C ILE A 206 6.17 16.73 -12.93
N GLN A 207 4.89 16.70 -12.59
CA GLN A 207 4.03 15.56 -12.74
C GLN A 207 2.78 15.95 -13.55
N THR A 208 2.49 15.20 -14.62
CA THR A 208 1.26 15.34 -15.39
C THR A 208 0.42 14.09 -15.29
N THR A 209 -0.89 14.25 -15.39
CA THR A 209 -1.83 13.15 -15.48
C THR A 209 -2.58 13.22 -16.80
N ASN A 210 -2.81 12.06 -17.41
CA ASN A 210 -3.54 11.91 -18.66
C ASN A 210 -5.07 12.02 -18.46
N SER A 211 -5.84 11.80 -19.53
CA SER A 211 -7.30 11.84 -19.50
C SER A 211 -7.94 10.78 -18.58
N TRP A 212 -7.20 9.77 -18.16
CA TRP A 212 -7.63 8.72 -17.22
C TRP A 212 -7.27 9.04 -15.78
N GLY A 213 -6.55 10.13 -15.51
CA GLY A 213 -6.04 10.45 -14.20
C GLY A 213 -4.83 9.59 -13.80
N LEU A 214 -4.15 8.98 -14.76
CA LEU A 214 -2.90 8.25 -14.53
C LEU A 214 -1.71 9.13 -14.87
N ARG A 215 -0.60 8.92 -14.20
CA ARG A 215 0.63 9.65 -14.47
C ARG A 215 1.26 9.20 -15.77
N GLY A 216 1.70 10.15 -16.60
CA GLY A 216 2.34 9.91 -17.90
C GLY A 216 1.47 10.29 -19.09
N GLY A 217 1.83 9.75 -20.25
CA GLY A 217 1.14 9.99 -21.53
C GLY A 217 -0.27 9.41 -21.60
N GLU A 218 -1.00 9.73 -22.69
CA GLU A 218 -2.27 9.08 -22.98
C GLU A 218 -2.02 7.59 -23.32
N PRO A 219 -2.86 6.67 -22.81
CA PRO A 219 -2.71 5.25 -23.07
C PRO A 219 -2.83 4.90 -24.55
N ASP A 220 -1.83 4.20 -25.10
CA ASP A 220 -1.86 3.68 -26.47
C ASP A 220 -2.39 2.25 -26.52
N GLY A 221 -3.70 2.11 -26.67
CA GLY A 221 -4.35 0.80 -26.83
C GLY A 221 -3.91 0.02 -28.08
N SER A 222 -3.18 0.65 -29.03
CA SER A 222 -2.65 0.02 -30.24
C SER A 222 -1.24 -0.56 -30.05
N ALA A 223 -0.56 -0.27 -28.94
CA ALA A 223 0.76 -0.81 -28.63
C ALA A 223 0.76 -2.34 -28.65
N GLU A 224 1.79 -2.94 -29.25
CA GLU A 224 1.91 -4.40 -29.37
C GLU A 224 2.08 -5.09 -28.01
N LEU A 225 2.84 -4.45 -27.15
CA LEU A 225 3.07 -4.92 -25.76
C LEU A 225 2.52 -3.91 -24.77
N ARG A 226 1.43 -4.26 -24.09
CA ARG A 226 0.78 -3.43 -23.08
C ARG A 226 0.98 -3.99 -21.68
N GLY A 227 1.32 -3.13 -20.72
CA GLY A 227 1.51 -3.50 -19.33
C GLY A 227 0.74 -2.62 -18.37
N ILE A 228 0.50 -3.13 -17.16
CA ILE A 228 0.00 -2.33 -16.02
C ILE A 228 1.00 -2.50 -14.87
N VAL A 229 1.49 -1.38 -14.34
CA VAL A 229 2.32 -1.34 -13.13
C VAL A 229 1.49 -0.81 -11.99
N LEU A 230 1.17 -1.69 -11.04
CA LEU A 230 0.51 -1.39 -9.78
C LEU A 230 1.57 -1.05 -8.72
N GLY A 231 1.25 -0.16 -7.80
CA GLY A 231 2.12 0.19 -6.69
C GLY A 231 1.75 1.53 -6.06
N ASP A 232 2.52 1.89 -5.06
CA ASP A 232 2.35 3.10 -4.27
C ASP A 232 3.13 4.30 -4.84
N SER A 233 3.63 5.16 -3.95
CA SER A 233 4.43 6.34 -4.28
C SER A 233 5.76 6.03 -5.00
N TYR A 234 6.31 4.84 -4.84
CA TYR A 234 7.50 4.42 -5.58
C TYR A 234 7.20 4.29 -7.07
N MET A 235 6.10 3.63 -7.42
CA MET A 235 5.69 3.47 -8.82
C MET A 235 5.08 4.75 -9.39
N GLN A 236 4.39 5.54 -8.58
CA GLN A 236 4.04 6.91 -8.97
C GLN A 236 5.27 7.68 -9.46
N GLY A 237 6.45 7.38 -8.94
CA GLY A 237 7.70 8.09 -9.25
C GLY A 237 7.75 9.45 -8.55
N LEU A 238 7.60 9.46 -7.22
CA LEU A 238 7.65 10.68 -6.43
C LEU A 238 8.98 11.42 -6.66
N PHE A 239 8.92 12.73 -6.91
CA PHE A 239 10.06 13.62 -7.13
C PHE A 239 10.91 13.39 -8.39
N VAL A 240 10.44 12.60 -9.36
CA VAL A 240 11.08 12.50 -10.68
C VAL A 240 10.17 13.11 -11.77
N ALA A 241 10.73 13.43 -12.93
CA ALA A 241 9.95 13.89 -14.08
C ALA A 241 9.13 12.75 -14.70
N ASP A 242 8.12 13.08 -15.50
CA ASP A 242 7.22 12.08 -16.09
C ASP A 242 7.98 11.04 -16.92
N ASP A 243 8.93 11.48 -17.76
CA ASP A 243 9.79 10.62 -18.58
C ASP A 243 10.83 9.79 -17.78
N GLN A 244 10.89 9.97 -16.47
CA GLN A 244 11.85 9.31 -15.57
C GLN A 244 11.20 8.34 -14.59
N THR A 245 9.87 8.15 -14.67
CA THR A 245 9.18 7.21 -13.79
C THR A 245 9.62 5.76 -14.04
N PRO A 246 9.44 4.84 -13.08
CA PRO A 246 9.74 3.43 -13.28
C PRO A 246 9.04 2.84 -14.51
N SER A 247 7.78 3.20 -14.78
CA SER A 247 7.00 2.71 -15.92
C SER A 247 7.57 3.18 -17.25
N GLU A 248 7.85 4.48 -17.38
CA GLU A 248 8.46 5.06 -18.59
C GLU A 248 9.87 4.51 -18.87
N CYS A 249 10.66 4.27 -17.80
CA CYS A 249 11.94 3.59 -17.95
C CYS A 249 11.76 2.14 -18.42
N LEU A 250 10.73 1.44 -17.90
CA LEU A 250 10.45 0.06 -18.28
C LEU A 250 9.98 -0.06 -19.74
N GLU A 251 9.15 0.88 -20.23
CA GLU A 251 8.76 0.94 -21.64
C GLU A 251 9.97 0.97 -22.55
N ARG A 252 10.92 1.86 -22.28
CA ARG A 252 12.15 1.96 -23.09
C ARG A 252 12.95 0.67 -23.08
N VAL A 253 13.13 0.06 -21.89
CA VAL A 253 13.86 -1.22 -21.76
C VAL A 253 13.17 -2.34 -22.56
N LEU A 254 11.85 -2.41 -22.52
CA LEU A 254 11.10 -3.44 -23.25
C LEU A 254 11.03 -3.14 -24.75
N ALA A 255 10.87 -1.89 -25.17
CA ALA A 255 10.90 -1.48 -26.56
C ALA A 255 12.26 -1.81 -27.21
N ASP A 256 13.37 -1.49 -26.54
CA ASP A 256 14.72 -1.84 -26.97
C ASP A 256 14.91 -3.35 -27.07
N ARG A 257 14.34 -4.12 -26.15
CA ARG A 257 14.47 -5.58 -26.10
C ARG A 257 13.70 -6.28 -27.20
N PHE A 258 12.45 -5.86 -27.45
CA PHE A 258 11.55 -6.55 -28.36
C PHE A 258 11.46 -5.92 -29.74
N GLY A 259 11.94 -4.69 -29.93
CA GLY A 259 11.83 -3.94 -31.18
C GLY A 259 10.38 -3.65 -31.56
N SER A 260 9.49 -3.52 -30.55
CA SER A 260 8.05 -3.33 -30.71
C SER A 260 7.56 -2.09 -29.96
N THR A 261 6.35 -1.63 -30.29
CA THR A 261 5.69 -0.57 -29.52
C THR A 261 5.26 -1.11 -28.16
N VAL A 262 5.64 -0.39 -27.13
CA VAL A 262 5.34 -0.74 -25.73
C VAL A 262 4.62 0.42 -25.07
N ASP A 263 3.58 0.13 -24.30
CA ASP A 263 2.90 1.10 -23.44
C ASP A 263 2.61 0.46 -22.08
N VAL A 264 3.04 1.12 -21.02
CA VAL A 264 2.94 0.63 -19.64
C VAL A 264 2.19 1.64 -18.79
N LEU A 265 0.94 1.34 -18.44
CA LEU A 265 0.17 2.21 -17.55
C LEU A 265 0.85 2.32 -16.18
N ASN A 266 1.21 3.55 -15.82
CA ASN A 266 1.64 3.89 -14.47
C ASN A 266 0.40 4.12 -13.59
N THR A 267 0.02 3.14 -12.83
CA THR A 267 -1.12 3.24 -11.89
C THR A 267 -0.69 3.47 -10.45
N GLY A 268 0.59 3.79 -10.22
CA GLY A 268 1.13 4.10 -8.91
C GLY A 268 0.52 5.36 -8.30
N HIS A 269 0.12 5.28 -7.04
CA HIS A 269 -0.46 6.39 -6.28
C HIS A 269 0.12 6.47 -4.87
N LEU A 270 0.39 7.70 -4.42
CA LEU A 270 0.85 7.96 -3.06
C LEU A 270 -0.04 7.24 -2.03
N GLY A 271 0.54 6.31 -1.28
CA GLY A 271 -0.14 5.64 -0.18
C GLY A 271 -1.21 4.63 -0.58
N TYR A 272 -1.18 4.10 -1.79
CA TYR A 272 -1.99 2.92 -2.13
C TYR A 272 -1.44 1.67 -1.43
N SER A 273 -2.34 0.75 -1.16
CA SER A 273 -2.09 -0.60 -0.67
C SER A 273 -2.55 -1.63 -1.70
N PRO A 274 -2.20 -2.91 -1.57
CA PRO A 274 -2.68 -3.97 -2.45
C PRO A 274 -4.20 -4.03 -2.61
N GLU A 275 -4.99 -3.58 -1.63
CA GLU A 275 -6.44 -3.42 -1.77
C GLU A 275 -6.79 -2.42 -2.87
N GLN A 276 -6.25 -1.21 -2.79
CA GLN A 276 -6.52 -0.13 -3.73
C GLN A 276 -5.96 -0.45 -5.12
N GLU A 277 -4.83 -1.14 -5.19
CA GLU A 277 -4.20 -1.64 -6.41
C GLU A 277 -5.06 -2.70 -7.11
N TYR A 278 -5.74 -3.57 -6.35
CA TYR A 278 -6.70 -4.52 -6.90
C TYR A 278 -7.88 -3.81 -7.59
N PHE A 279 -8.48 -2.81 -6.94
CA PHE A 279 -9.57 -2.04 -7.56
C PHE A 279 -9.10 -1.23 -8.76
N THR A 280 -7.86 -0.73 -8.72
CA THR A 280 -7.22 -0.06 -9.86
C THR A 280 -7.05 -1.01 -11.04
N LEU A 281 -6.58 -2.24 -10.79
CA LEU A 281 -6.46 -3.26 -11.84
C LEU A 281 -7.83 -3.59 -12.47
N LEU A 282 -8.88 -3.74 -11.66
CA LEU A 282 -10.23 -4.02 -12.17
C LEU A 282 -10.73 -2.92 -13.10
N GLU A 283 -10.47 -1.65 -12.77
CA GLU A 283 -10.93 -0.53 -13.60
C GLU A 283 -10.20 -0.46 -14.94
N TYR A 284 -8.87 -0.60 -14.93
CA TYR A 284 -8.09 -0.32 -16.13
C TYR A 284 -7.88 -1.53 -17.03
N ALA A 285 -7.88 -2.76 -16.51
CA ALA A 285 -7.57 -3.95 -17.30
C ALA A 285 -8.56 -4.25 -18.43
N ASP A 286 -9.83 -3.86 -18.29
CA ASP A 286 -10.84 -4.03 -19.36
C ASP A 286 -10.72 -2.95 -20.44
N ARG A 287 -10.33 -1.73 -20.05
CA ARG A 287 -10.11 -0.60 -20.99
C ARG A 287 -8.77 -0.69 -21.71
N PHE A 288 -7.79 -1.33 -21.07
CA PHE A 288 -6.42 -1.49 -21.56
C PHE A 288 -5.96 -2.92 -21.27
N PRO A 289 -6.39 -3.91 -22.09
CA PRO A 289 -6.10 -5.32 -21.84
C PRO A 289 -4.59 -5.58 -21.78
N PRO A 290 -4.01 -5.83 -20.58
CA PRO A 290 -2.57 -5.97 -20.44
C PRO A 290 -2.07 -7.32 -20.94
N LYS A 291 -0.82 -7.35 -21.41
CA LYS A 291 -0.04 -8.57 -21.68
C LYS A 291 0.79 -9.01 -20.49
N PHE A 292 0.97 -8.13 -19.50
CA PHE A 292 1.59 -8.42 -18.22
C PHE A 292 1.11 -7.42 -17.16
N VAL A 293 1.19 -7.83 -15.91
CA VAL A 293 0.96 -6.98 -14.73
C VAL A 293 2.18 -7.07 -13.83
N ILE A 294 2.63 -5.94 -13.32
CA ILE A 294 3.63 -5.86 -12.26
C ILE A 294 2.95 -5.29 -11.01
N LEU A 295 3.13 -5.97 -9.88
CA LEU A 295 2.74 -5.50 -8.57
C LEU A 295 4.01 -5.15 -7.80
N SER A 296 4.24 -3.85 -7.60
CA SER A 296 5.37 -3.38 -6.81
C SER A 296 4.94 -3.14 -5.38
N LEU A 297 5.53 -3.87 -4.45
CA LEU A 297 5.24 -3.77 -3.02
C LEU A 297 6.32 -2.98 -2.31
N PHE A 298 5.94 -2.16 -1.33
CA PHE A 298 6.88 -1.52 -0.44
C PHE A 298 6.61 -1.88 1.03
N ALA A 299 7.57 -1.61 1.90
CA ALA A 299 7.47 -1.97 3.33
C ALA A 299 6.21 -1.39 3.99
N ASN A 300 5.75 -0.22 3.54
CA ASN A 300 4.57 0.45 4.04
C ASN A 300 3.24 -0.24 3.71
N ASP A 301 3.20 -1.14 2.76
CA ASP A 301 2.00 -1.96 2.48
C ASP A 301 1.68 -2.91 3.65
N PHE A 302 2.68 -3.26 4.44
CA PHE A 302 2.59 -4.25 5.51
C PHE A 302 2.41 -3.65 6.90
N GLY A 303 2.45 -2.32 7.02
CA GLY A 303 2.30 -1.62 8.28
C GLY A 303 3.21 -0.40 8.40
N ASP A 304 3.32 0.17 9.61
CA ASP A 304 4.32 1.19 9.90
C ASP A 304 5.73 0.63 9.66
N LEU A 305 6.64 1.43 9.11
CA LEU A 305 8.00 0.99 8.80
C LEU A 305 8.72 0.38 10.02
N PHE A 306 8.42 0.87 11.22
CA PHE A 306 8.97 0.31 12.45
C PHE A 306 8.35 -1.07 12.73
N GLU A 307 7.03 -1.24 12.59
CA GLU A 307 6.35 -2.52 12.79
C GLU A 307 6.87 -3.58 11.82
N VAL A 308 7.14 -3.20 10.57
CA VAL A 308 7.70 -4.08 9.55
C VAL A 308 9.12 -4.50 9.90
N LEU A 309 9.97 -3.56 10.35
CA LEU A 309 11.35 -3.85 10.77
C LEU A 309 11.42 -4.78 11.98
N GLU A 310 10.52 -4.57 12.96
CA GLU A 310 10.45 -5.39 14.17
C GLU A 310 9.66 -6.70 13.98
N GLY A 311 9.09 -6.94 12.80
CA GLY A 311 8.36 -8.15 12.46
C GLY A 311 6.95 -8.24 13.06
N TRP A 312 6.35 -7.12 13.41
CA TRP A 312 5.01 -7.04 14.02
C TRP A 312 3.90 -6.78 13.01
N ALA A 313 4.28 -6.49 11.76
CA ALA A 313 3.34 -6.19 10.69
C ALA A 313 2.37 -7.36 10.43
N ASP A 314 1.14 -7.03 10.05
CA ASP A 314 0.13 -8.01 9.66
C ASP A 314 0.23 -8.30 8.16
N TRP A 315 0.72 -9.49 7.83
CA TRP A 315 0.92 -9.95 6.45
C TRP A 315 -0.32 -10.60 5.83
N GLU A 316 -1.32 -10.97 6.65
CA GLU A 316 -2.47 -11.75 6.17
C GLU A 316 -3.46 -10.93 5.34
N GLU A 317 -3.64 -9.66 5.66
CA GLU A 317 -4.49 -8.76 4.86
C GLU A 317 -3.92 -8.59 3.45
N ASN A 318 -2.62 -8.33 3.35
CA ASN A 318 -1.95 -8.19 2.05
C ASN A 318 -1.91 -9.52 1.28
N ARG A 319 -1.75 -10.65 1.96
CA ARG A 319 -1.89 -11.97 1.32
C ARG A 319 -3.24 -12.12 0.62
N HIS A 320 -4.33 -11.66 1.24
CA HIS A 320 -5.67 -11.72 0.64
C HIS A 320 -5.74 -10.90 -0.66
N TRP A 321 -5.32 -9.64 -0.62
CA TRP A 321 -5.42 -8.74 -1.78
C TRP A 321 -4.45 -9.12 -2.90
N ILE A 322 -3.22 -9.50 -2.57
CA ILE A 322 -2.24 -10.05 -3.52
C ILE A 322 -2.81 -11.32 -4.18
N GLY A 323 -3.49 -12.18 -3.40
CA GLY A 323 -4.20 -13.34 -3.92
C GLY A 323 -5.28 -12.98 -4.93
N LYS A 324 -6.08 -11.93 -4.67
CA LYS A 324 -7.10 -11.42 -5.59
C LYS A 324 -6.52 -10.90 -6.91
N ILE A 325 -5.43 -10.16 -6.84
CA ILE A 325 -4.69 -9.68 -8.04
C ILE A 325 -4.19 -10.89 -8.85
N ALA A 326 -3.62 -11.89 -8.19
CA ALA A 326 -3.10 -13.08 -8.84
C ALA A 326 -4.22 -13.95 -9.47
N GLU A 327 -5.35 -14.14 -8.78
CA GLU A 327 -6.54 -14.81 -9.31
C GLU A 327 -7.06 -14.09 -10.57
N PHE A 328 -7.14 -12.76 -10.54
CA PHE A 328 -7.57 -11.97 -11.68
C PHE A 328 -6.64 -12.14 -12.89
N CYS A 329 -5.33 -12.07 -12.68
CA CYS A 329 -4.32 -12.24 -13.73
C CYS A 329 -4.35 -13.67 -14.31
N ALA A 330 -4.40 -14.68 -13.45
CA ALA A 330 -4.46 -16.08 -13.85
C ALA A 330 -5.73 -16.39 -14.66
N GLY A 331 -6.88 -15.84 -14.26
CA GLY A 331 -8.15 -16.01 -14.98
C GLY A 331 -8.15 -15.41 -16.39
N ARG A 332 -7.21 -14.50 -16.69
CA ARG A 332 -7.01 -13.88 -18.01
C ARG A 332 -5.77 -14.38 -18.76
N ASN A 333 -5.04 -15.34 -18.20
CA ASN A 333 -3.74 -15.81 -18.70
C ASN A 333 -2.71 -14.68 -18.88
N VAL A 334 -2.72 -13.71 -17.97
CA VAL A 334 -1.78 -12.59 -17.93
C VAL A 334 -0.73 -12.89 -16.86
N PRO A 335 0.59 -12.90 -17.19
CA PRO A 335 1.63 -13.09 -16.19
C PRO A 335 1.63 -11.94 -15.18
N LEU A 336 1.68 -12.30 -13.88
CA LEU A 336 1.86 -11.36 -12.77
C LEU A 336 3.29 -11.50 -12.22
N LEU A 337 4.01 -10.38 -12.20
CA LEU A 337 5.32 -10.25 -11.57
C LEU A 337 5.19 -9.42 -10.28
N ILE A 338 5.55 -10.00 -9.15
CA ILE A 338 5.55 -9.33 -7.84
C ILE A 338 6.98 -8.93 -7.49
N VAL A 339 7.18 -7.63 -7.23
CA VAL A 339 8.49 -7.00 -7.08
C VAL A 339 8.52 -6.14 -5.82
N PRO A 340 9.36 -6.42 -4.81
CA PRO A 340 9.58 -5.47 -3.74
C PRO A 340 10.34 -4.24 -4.25
N ALA A 341 9.91 -3.05 -3.85
CA ALA A 341 10.68 -1.83 -4.07
C ALA A 341 11.87 -1.80 -3.08
N PRO A 342 13.12 -1.75 -3.58
CA PRO A 342 14.29 -1.65 -2.70
C PRO A 342 14.22 -0.41 -1.81
N TRP A 343 14.49 -0.59 -0.52
CA TRP A 343 14.50 0.50 0.45
C TRP A 343 15.94 1.00 0.67
N VAL A 344 16.10 2.33 0.75
CA VAL A 344 17.40 2.99 0.93
C VAL A 344 18.20 2.40 2.09
N ASN A 345 17.55 2.13 3.23
CA ASN A 345 18.20 1.55 4.40
C ASN A 345 18.77 0.14 4.17
N HIS A 346 18.21 -0.61 3.24
CA HIS A 346 18.69 -1.95 2.87
C HIS A 346 19.81 -1.89 1.84
N VAL A 347 19.80 -0.89 0.96
CA VAL A 347 20.85 -0.69 -0.05
C VAL A 347 22.10 -0.10 0.59
N GLU A 348 21.95 0.88 1.52
CA GLU A 348 23.06 1.51 2.24
C GLU A 348 23.50 0.74 3.50
N GLY A 349 22.62 -0.09 4.07
CA GLY A 349 22.82 -0.80 5.34
C GLY A 349 22.80 -2.32 5.22
N PRO A 350 22.25 -3.03 6.21
CA PRO A 350 22.04 -4.47 6.13
C PRO A 350 21.13 -4.81 4.95
N ARG A 351 21.68 -5.48 3.94
CA ARG A 351 21.07 -5.70 2.62
C ARG A 351 19.73 -6.45 2.64
N ARG A 352 19.49 -7.27 3.67
CA ARG A 352 18.23 -8.02 3.84
C ARG A 352 17.88 -8.10 5.32
N THR A 353 16.60 -7.93 5.62
CA THR A 353 16.06 -8.22 6.94
C THR A 353 15.26 -9.51 6.90
N ALA A 354 15.03 -10.13 8.07
CA ALA A 354 14.17 -11.30 8.18
C ALA A 354 12.71 -11.01 7.81
N HIS A 355 12.34 -9.73 7.67
CA HIS A 355 10.97 -9.27 7.47
C HIS A 355 10.78 -8.73 6.06
N TYR A 356 11.06 -7.49 5.78
CA TYR A 356 10.92 -6.94 4.43
C TYR A 356 12.31 -6.83 3.77
N PRO A 357 12.49 -7.29 2.50
CA PRO A 357 11.50 -7.99 1.65
C PRO A 357 11.43 -9.51 1.92
N GLY A 358 12.18 -10.03 2.88
CA GLY A 358 12.44 -11.47 3.08
C GLY A 358 11.18 -12.34 3.26
N ARG A 359 10.08 -11.77 3.79
CA ARG A 359 8.82 -12.49 3.99
C ARG A 359 7.84 -12.40 2.82
N ILE A 360 8.09 -11.55 1.83
CA ILE A 360 7.18 -11.45 0.67
C ILE A 360 6.98 -12.80 -0.04
N PRO A 361 8.03 -13.62 -0.27
CA PRO A 361 7.84 -14.94 -0.86
C PRO A 361 6.82 -15.85 -0.16
N ASP A 362 6.63 -15.68 1.16
CA ASP A 362 5.69 -16.49 1.96
C ASP A 362 4.22 -16.19 1.62
N ILE A 363 3.94 -15.04 1.00
CA ILE A 363 2.59 -14.59 0.65
C ILE A 363 2.34 -14.51 -0.86
N VAL A 364 3.34 -14.79 -1.68
CA VAL A 364 3.21 -14.82 -3.15
C VAL A 364 2.46 -16.07 -3.58
N PRO A 365 1.34 -15.95 -4.32
CA PRO A 365 0.63 -17.10 -4.87
C PRO A 365 1.46 -17.84 -5.92
N GLU A 366 1.26 -19.17 -6.04
CA GLU A 366 1.97 -20.00 -7.02
C GLU A 366 1.75 -19.57 -8.48
N SER A 367 0.62 -18.92 -8.79
CA SER A 367 0.30 -18.38 -10.12
C SER A 367 1.08 -17.12 -10.47
N ALA A 368 1.79 -16.50 -9.53
CA ALA A 368 2.59 -15.30 -9.73
C ALA A 368 4.09 -15.61 -9.70
N VAL A 369 4.88 -14.72 -10.30
CA VAL A 369 6.34 -14.81 -10.26
C VAL A 369 6.86 -13.75 -9.28
N TYR A 370 7.65 -14.17 -8.30
CA TYR A 370 8.39 -13.26 -7.43
C TYR A 370 9.76 -12.93 -8.01
N PHE A 371 10.15 -11.66 -7.88
CA PHE A 371 11.49 -11.21 -8.25
C PHE A 371 11.95 -10.06 -7.35
N ASP A 372 13.09 -10.23 -6.70
CA ASP A 372 13.71 -9.20 -5.83
C ASP A 372 14.87 -8.51 -6.58
N PRO A 373 14.77 -7.20 -6.90
CA PRO A 373 15.81 -6.45 -7.61
C PRO A 373 16.94 -5.95 -6.69
N MET A 374 16.97 -6.32 -5.41
CA MET A 374 17.87 -5.77 -4.41
C MET A 374 19.35 -5.93 -4.78
N GLU A 375 19.74 -7.06 -5.35
CA GLU A 375 21.16 -7.28 -5.75
C GLU A 375 21.58 -6.31 -6.84
N ASP A 376 20.74 -6.09 -7.86
CA ASP A 376 21.01 -5.12 -8.92
C ASP A 376 21.14 -3.69 -8.37
N PHE A 377 20.33 -3.33 -7.36
CA PHE A 377 20.42 -2.02 -6.68
C PHE A 377 21.73 -1.87 -5.91
N VAL A 378 22.13 -2.89 -5.18
CA VAL A 378 23.41 -2.86 -4.43
C VAL A 378 24.59 -2.73 -5.38
N GLU A 379 24.62 -3.50 -6.48
CA GLU A 379 25.67 -3.39 -7.47
C GLU A 379 25.69 -2.02 -8.16
N ALA A 380 24.54 -1.45 -8.48
CA ALA A 380 24.43 -0.11 -9.05
C ALA A 380 24.91 0.96 -8.05
N GLN A 381 24.56 0.82 -6.78
CA GLN A 381 25.03 1.68 -5.70
C GLN A 381 26.57 1.64 -5.59
N ASP A 382 27.15 0.44 -5.53
CA ASP A 382 28.58 0.28 -5.37
C ASP A 382 29.36 0.89 -6.57
N ARG A 383 28.89 0.63 -7.80
CA ARG A 383 29.47 1.23 -9.02
C ARG A 383 29.43 2.77 -9.00
N GLU A 384 28.28 3.34 -8.64
CA GLU A 384 28.13 4.80 -8.66
C GLU A 384 28.90 5.47 -7.52
N VAL A 385 28.95 4.87 -6.35
CA VAL A 385 29.75 5.33 -5.22
C VAL A 385 31.24 5.35 -5.60
N GLU A 386 31.74 4.31 -6.28
CA GLU A 386 33.12 4.26 -6.76
C GLU A 386 33.40 5.34 -7.81
N ALA A 387 32.49 5.50 -8.79
CA ALA A 387 32.58 6.54 -9.81
C ALA A 387 32.61 7.95 -9.20
N ARG A 388 31.77 8.24 -8.22
CA ARG A 388 31.76 9.52 -7.50
C ARG A 388 33.05 9.73 -6.72
N ARG A 389 33.54 8.69 -6.04
CA ARG A 389 34.82 8.77 -5.33
C ARG A 389 35.97 9.11 -6.28
N ALA A 390 36.00 8.48 -7.46
CA ALA A 390 37.01 8.78 -8.47
C ALA A 390 36.95 10.22 -9.01
N ARG A 391 35.75 10.83 -9.01
CA ARG A 391 35.55 12.25 -9.38
C ARG A 391 35.71 13.23 -8.22
N GLY A 392 36.00 12.75 -6.99
CA GLY A 392 36.08 13.61 -5.80
C GLY A 392 34.72 14.15 -5.33
N GLU A 393 33.62 13.53 -5.73
CA GLU A 393 32.25 13.90 -5.39
C GLU A 393 31.80 13.24 -4.07
N PRO A 394 30.82 13.85 -3.35
CA PRO A 394 30.21 13.20 -2.19
C PRO A 394 29.59 11.85 -2.54
N THR A 395 29.88 10.83 -1.76
CA THR A 395 29.35 9.47 -1.93
C THR A 395 28.01 9.24 -1.20
N THR A 396 27.62 10.16 -0.34
CA THR A 396 26.34 10.19 0.39
C THR A 396 25.60 11.49 0.08
N PRO A 397 24.27 11.53 0.07
CA PRO A 397 23.36 10.35 0.13
C PRO A 397 23.44 9.48 -1.12
N SER A 398 22.85 8.27 -1.05
CA SER A 398 22.77 7.33 -2.17
C SER A 398 22.29 8.00 -3.46
N PRO A 399 22.96 7.77 -4.61
CA PRO A 399 22.53 8.30 -5.89
C PRO A 399 21.25 7.65 -6.44
N LEU A 400 20.86 6.48 -5.92
CA LEU A 400 19.68 5.74 -6.36
C LEU A 400 18.38 6.25 -5.75
N PHE A 401 18.48 7.12 -4.72
CA PHE A 401 17.33 7.65 -4.00
C PHE A 401 17.38 9.19 -3.93
N ASN A 402 16.22 9.80 -3.67
CA ASN A 402 16.09 11.25 -3.55
C ASN A 402 16.63 11.80 -2.21
N GLY A 403 17.72 11.24 -1.71
CA GLY A 403 18.33 11.59 -0.42
C GLY A 403 18.74 13.07 -0.29
N LYS A 404 19.02 13.78 -1.40
CA LYS A 404 19.23 15.24 -1.41
C LYS A 404 17.98 16.00 -0.94
N LEU A 405 16.80 15.45 -1.14
CA LEU A 405 15.54 15.98 -0.65
C LEU A 405 15.23 15.47 0.78
N GLY A 406 16.06 14.59 1.34
CA GLY A 406 15.80 13.92 2.62
C GLY A 406 14.72 12.86 2.51
N ASP A 407 14.58 12.24 1.33
CA ASP A 407 13.54 11.30 0.98
C ASP A 407 14.11 9.97 0.47
N GLY A 408 13.45 8.86 0.76
CA GLY A 408 13.88 7.50 0.40
C GLY A 408 13.31 6.95 -0.90
N HIS A 409 12.50 7.72 -1.66
CA HIS A 409 12.00 7.31 -2.96
C HIS A 409 13.09 7.29 -4.02
N PHE A 410 12.86 6.56 -5.12
CA PHE A 410 13.83 6.45 -6.20
C PHE A 410 14.19 7.81 -6.81
N SER A 411 15.47 8.00 -7.07
CA SER A 411 15.95 9.03 -7.99
C SER A 411 15.71 8.62 -9.46
N PRO A 412 15.94 9.49 -10.45
CA PRO A 412 15.93 9.09 -11.86
C PRO A 412 16.84 7.90 -12.16
N LEU A 413 17.99 7.80 -11.47
CA LEU A 413 18.88 6.64 -11.60
C LEU A 413 18.26 5.39 -10.98
N GLY A 414 17.66 5.50 -9.79
CA GLY A 414 16.97 4.39 -9.14
C GLY A 414 15.81 3.85 -9.98
N CYS A 415 15.01 4.74 -10.63
CA CYS A 415 13.95 4.33 -11.56
C CYS A 415 14.50 3.53 -12.75
N ARG A 416 15.64 3.96 -13.33
CA ARG A 416 16.31 3.22 -14.42
C ARG A 416 16.80 1.85 -13.96
N VAL A 417 17.49 1.78 -12.80
CA VAL A 417 17.99 0.51 -12.26
C VAL A 417 16.84 -0.45 -11.99
N TRP A 418 15.73 0.04 -11.42
CA TRP A 418 14.53 -0.77 -11.22
C TRP A 418 14.00 -1.31 -12.55
N ALA A 419 13.83 -0.42 -13.53
CA ALA A 419 13.30 -0.77 -14.85
C ALA A 419 14.18 -1.77 -15.61
N GLU A 420 15.50 -1.60 -15.58
CA GLU A 420 16.45 -2.52 -16.22
C GLU A 420 16.43 -3.90 -15.56
N SER A 421 16.41 -3.95 -14.23
CA SER A 421 16.34 -5.19 -13.45
C SER A 421 15.07 -5.97 -13.71
N VAL A 422 13.93 -5.28 -13.52
CA VAL A 422 12.58 -5.84 -13.69
C VAL A 422 12.32 -6.19 -15.15
N GLY A 423 12.72 -5.31 -16.09
CA GLY A 423 12.56 -5.52 -17.53
C GLY A 423 13.30 -6.76 -18.03
N ARG A 424 14.53 -6.99 -17.56
CA ARG A 424 15.28 -8.25 -17.87
C ARG A 424 14.53 -9.49 -17.38
N ARG A 425 13.94 -9.43 -16.18
CA ARG A 425 13.17 -10.55 -15.64
C ARG A 425 11.87 -10.78 -16.40
N LEU A 426 11.14 -9.71 -16.66
CA LEU A 426 9.87 -9.75 -17.39
C LEU A 426 10.06 -10.26 -18.81
N ALA A 427 11.08 -9.78 -19.52
CA ALA A 427 11.36 -10.24 -20.88
C ALA A 427 11.51 -11.77 -20.96
N ARG A 428 12.25 -12.39 -20.02
CA ARG A 428 12.40 -13.86 -19.96
C ARG A 428 11.05 -14.58 -19.72
N ILE A 429 10.12 -13.97 -18.98
CA ILE A 429 8.78 -14.53 -18.76
C ILE A 429 8.01 -14.50 -20.07
N LEU A 430 7.94 -13.34 -20.72
CA LEU A 430 7.21 -13.15 -21.97
C LEU A 430 7.76 -14.01 -23.12
N GLU A 431 9.09 -14.12 -23.26
CA GLU A 431 9.75 -14.98 -24.25
C GLU A 431 9.40 -16.46 -24.04
N ARG A 432 9.41 -16.92 -22.77
CA ARG A 432 9.03 -18.30 -22.42
C ARG A 432 7.56 -18.58 -22.74
N ASP A 433 6.68 -17.65 -22.42
CA ASP A 433 5.24 -17.83 -22.63
C ASP A 433 4.91 -17.78 -24.14
N ALA A 434 5.57 -16.90 -24.91
CA ALA A 434 5.49 -16.91 -26.36
C ALA A 434 6.01 -18.23 -27.00
N ALA A 435 7.08 -18.82 -26.45
CA ALA A 435 7.60 -20.10 -26.92
C ALA A 435 6.64 -21.28 -26.66
N ARG A 436 5.91 -21.24 -25.52
CA ARG A 436 4.89 -22.25 -25.17
C ARG A 436 3.60 -22.12 -25.99
N ALA A 437 3.28 -20.94 -26.47
CA ALA A 437 2.10 -20.69 -27.29
C ALA A 437 2.32 -21.03 -28.78
N ARG A 438 3.55 -21.35 -29.19
CA ARG A 438 3.82 -21.83 -30.57
C ARG A 438 3.43 -23.31 -30.64
N PRO A 439 2.61 -23.72 -31.65
CA PRO A 439 2.14 -25.10 -31.81
C PRO A 439 3.26 -26.07 -32.11
#